data_3ca81ece25e5b4bc7ec9c54e4057fe37
#
_entry.id   3ca81ece25e5b4bc7ec9c54e4057fe37
#
_cell.length_a   1.000
_cell.length_b   1.000
_cell.length_c   1.000
_cell.angle_alpha   90.00
_cell.angle_beta   90.00
_cell.angle_gamma   90.00
#
_symmetry.space_group_name_H-M   'P 1'
#
loop_
_entity.id
_entity.type
_entity.pdbx_description
1 polymer ?
#
loop_
_entity_poly.entity_id
_entity_poly.type
_entity_poly.pdbx_seq_one_letter_code
_entity_poly.pdbx_strand_id
1 'polypeptide(L)'
;MDWDQFKSLISKLERDGEYKYCLLIATGVFTGLRISDLLQLKFSQFENTDILTIQEQKTGKTRRIKINPDLKTIIDRIKGRVVVTNTDQYIFINRYGTKPIDKSWVNVELKQIFKKYGIELEGNVSSHMFRKTLGNRVLKLNNYSNESIVLLMELFGHSSVALTKKYLGIREREILDVYDSLRL
;
A
#
# COMPACT_ATOMS: atom_id res chain seq x y z
N MET A 1 0.15 4.11 -9.75
CA MET A 1 -1.18 3.47 -9.92
C MET A 1 -2.23 4.40 -9.35
N ASP A 2 -3.24 4.74 -10.12
CA ASP A 2 -4.39 5.48 -9.64
C ASP A 2 -5.37 4.58 -8.87
N TRP A 3 -6.46 5.17 -8.34
CA TRP A 3 -7.41 4.44 -7.51
C TRP A 3 -8.29 3.46 -8.30
N ASP A 4 -8.61 3.78 -9.54
CA ASP A 4 -9.46 2.91 -10.38
C ASP A 4 -8.65 1.73 -10.92
N GLN A 5 -7.40 1.95 -11.30
CA GLN A 5 -6.44 0.87 -11.60
C GLN A 5 -6.25 -0.06 -10.39
N PHE A 6 -6.14 0.51 -9.17
CA PHE A 6 -6.03 -0.29 -7.94
C PHE A 6 -7.26 -1.18 -7.74
N LYS A 7 -8.47 -0.62 -7.79
CA LYS A 7 -9.71 -1.41 -7.64
C LYS A 7 -9.82 -2.51 -8.70
N SER A 8 -9.54 -2.18 -9.95
CA SER A 8 -9.56 -3.13 -11.07
C SER A 8 -8.56 -4.27 -10.84
N LEU A 9 -7.33 -3.93 -10.40
CA LEU A 9 -6.30 -4.93 -10.14
C LEU A 9 -6.71 -5.88 -9.01
N ILE A 10 -7.24 -5.36 -7.89
CA ILE A 10 -7.71 -6.20 -6.77
C ILE A 10 -8.78 -7.18 -7.24
N SER A 11 -9.77 -6.72 -8.01
CA SER A 11 -10.83 -7.57 -8.55
C SER A 11 -10.30 -8.65 -9.48
N LYS A 12 -9.34 -8.31 -10.36
CA LYS A 12 -8.71 -9.27 -11.27
C LYS A 12 -7.88 -10.32 -10.52
N LEU A 13 -7.08 -9.90 -9.55
CA LEU A 13 -6.26 -10.79 -8.73
C LEU A 13 -7.12 -11.78 -7.92
N GLU A 14 -8.23 -11.31 -7.34
CA GLU A 14 -9.14 -12.15 -6.59
C GLU A 14 -9.84 -13.18 -7.51
N ARG A 15 -10.33 -12.74 -8.67
CA ARG A 15 -10.96 -13.62 -9.67
C ARG A 15 -10.01 -14.71 -10.17
N ASP A 16 -8.74 -14.35 -10.39
CA ASP A 16 -7.74 -15.26 -10.96
C ASP A 16 -7.05 -16.14 -9.89
N GLY A 17 -7.49 -16.03 -8.60
CA GLY A 17 -6.94 -16.83 -7.49
C GLY A 17 -5.56 -16.37 -6.99
N GLU A 18 -5.11 -15.21 -7.41
CA GLU A 18 -3.82 -14.62 -7.01
C GLU A 18 -3.91 -13.97 -5.60
N TYR A 19 -4.42 -14.74 -4.65
CA TYR A 19 -4.82 -14.25 -3.32
C TYR A 19 -3.67 -13.59 -2.54
N LYS A 20 -2.46 -14.14 -2.64
CA LYS A 20 -1.27 -13.58 -1.98
C LYS A 20 -0.98 -12.15 -2.44
N TYR A 21 -1.04 -11.91 -3.75
CA TYR A 21 -0.79 -10.57 -4.31
C TYR A 21 -1.97 -9.63 -4.07
N CYS A 22 -3.19 -10.18 -4.10
CA CYS A 22 -4.38 -9.40 -3.73
C CYS A 22 -4.26 -8.85 -2.31
N LEU A 23 -3.94 -9.70 -1.32
CA LEU A 23 -3.71 -9.29 0.06
C LEU A 23 -2.53 -8.32 0.19
N LEU A 24 -1.40 -8.59 -0.48
CA LEU A 24 -0.21 -7.77 -0.41
C LEU A 24 -0.49 -6.33 -0.88
N ILE A 25 -1.11 -6.21 -2.05
CA ILE A 25 -1.39 -4.91 -2.68
C ILE A 25 -2.49 -4.18 -1.90
N ALA A 26 -3.59 -4.87 -1.54
CA ALA A 26 -4.68 -4.27 -0.78
C ALA A 26 -4.19 -3.77 0.58
N THR A 27 -3.55 -4.64 1.37
CA THR A 27 -3.05 -4.25 2.70
C THR A 27 -2.02 -3.14 2.60
N GLY A 28 -1.10 -3.21 1.63
CA GLY A 28 -0.09 -2.18 1.42
C GLY A 28 -0.69 -0.81 1.08
N VAL A 29 -1.71 -0.77 0.22
CA VAL A 29 -2.39 0.48 -0.17
C VAL A 29 -3.25 1.02 0.97
N PHE A 30 -4.08 0.20 1.60
CA PHE A 30 -4.99 0.69 2.66
C PHE A 30 -4.29 1.09 3.95
N THR A 31 -3.13 0.49 4.27
CA THR A 31 -2.38 0.81 5.50
C THR A 31 -1.26 1.82 5.30
N GLY A 32 -0.75 1.94 4.09
CA GLY A 32 0.42 2.76 3.79
C GLY A 32 1.67 2.34 4.56
N LEU A 33 1.78 1.09 4.97
CA LEU A 33 2.96 0.57 5.68
C LEU A 33 4.20 0.53 4.80
N ARG A 34 5.38 0.61 5.42
CA ARG A 34 6.63 0.26 4.73
C ARG A 34 6.62 -1.23 4.45
N ILE A 35 7.24 -1.64 3.34
CA ILE A 35 7.26 -3.06 2.95
C ILE A 35 7.84 -3.95 4.06
N SER A 36 8.85 -3.50 4.80
CA SER A 36 9.40 -4.23 5.93
C SER A 36 8.36 -4.56 6.99
N ASP A 37 7.51 -3.59 7.31
CA ASP A 37 6.48 -3.72 8.34
C ASP A 37 5.28 -4.51 7.81
N LEU A 38 4.90 -4.27 6.55
CA LEU A 38 3.82 -4.98 5.85
C LEU A 38 4.05 -6.50 5.83
N LEU A 39 5.29 -6.93 5.53
CA LEU A 39 5.62 -8.35 5.43
C LEU A 39 5.63 -9.09 6.78
N GLN A 40 5.66 -8.37 7.90
CA GLN A 40 5.60 -8.95 9.26
C GLN A 40 4.17 -9.12 9.77
N LEU A 41 3.15 -8.73 9.00
CA LEU A 41 1.77 -8.83 9.45
C LEU A 41 1.31 -10.28 9.56
N LYS A 42 0.52 -10.54 10.60
CA LYS A 42 -0.10 -11.82 10.91
C LYS A 42 -1.61 -11.71 10.79
N PHE A 43 -2.29 -12.81 10.48
CA PHE A 43 -3.76 -12.82 10.43
C PHE A 43 -4.40 -12.48 11.77
N SER A 44 -3.81 -12.92 12.89
CA SER A 44 -4.29 -12.63 14.25
C SER A 44 -4.43 -11.14 14.55
N GLN A 45 -3.61 -10.30 13.91
CA GLN A 45 -3.67 -8.84 14.10
C GLN A 45 -4.91 -8.16 13.48
N PHE A 46 -5.67 -8.89 12.65
CA PHE A 46 -6.91 -8.41 12.02
C PHE A 46 -8.16 -9.03 12.64
N GLU A 47 -8.02 -9.95 13.58
CA GLU A 47 -9.14 -10.63 14.22
C GLU A 47 -9.75 -9.80 15.35
N ASN A 48 -11.07 -9.75 15.39
CA ASN A 48 -11.83 -9.11 16.46
C ASN A 48 -11.41 -7.67 16.80
N THR A 49 -10.87 -6.94 15.83
CA THR A 49 -10.42 -5.55 16.01
C THR A 49 -10.67 -4.72 14.77
N ASP A 50 -10.85 -3.41 14.98
CA ASP A 50 -10.89 -2.40 13.93
C ASP A 50 -9.61 -1.55 13.91
N ILE A 51 -8.63 -1.89 14.76
CA ILE A 51 -7.37 -1.16 14.86
C ILE A 51 -6.20 -2.13 14.77
N LEU A 52 -5.45 -2.03 13.70
CA LEU A 52 -4.15 -2.69 13.55
C LEU A 52 -3.10 -1.92 14.35
N THR A 53 -2.45 -2.59 15.28
CA THR A 53 -1.32 -2.03 16.05
C THR A 53 -0.04 -2.73 15.67
N ILE A 54 0.97 -1.97 15.26
CA ILE A 54 2.29 -2.47 14.88
C ILE A 54 3.41 -1.69 15.55
N GLN A 55 4.57 -2.31 15.68
CA GLN A 55 5.82 -1.62 15.99
C GLN A 55 6.64 -1.49 14.71
N GLU A 56 6.88 -0.25 14.26
CA GLU A 56 7.64 0.01 13.04
C GLU A 56 9.10 -0.44 13.19
N GLN A 57 9.61 -1.27 12.29
CA GLN A 57 10.99 -1.78 12.33
C GLN A 57 12.05 -0.67 12.23
N LYS A 58 11.78 0.34 11.39
CA LYS A 58 12.76 1.43 11.15
C LYS A 58 12.87 2.40 12.32
N THR A 59 11.79 2.68 13.03
CA THR A 59 11.70 3.75 14.02
C THR A 59 11.49 3.25 15.43
N GLY A 60 11.10 1.98 15.61
CA GLY A 60 10.68 1.40 16.90
C GLY A 60 9.37 1.98 17.45
N LYS A 61 8.73 2.90 16.75
CA LYS A 61 7.49 3.55 17.22
C LYS A 61 6.28 2.65 17.04
N THR A 62 5.40 2.66 18.02
CA THR A 62 4.09 2.02 17.89
C THR A 62 3.19 2.86 17.00
N ARG A 63 2.57 2.20 16.02
CA ARG A 63 1.62 2.82 15.10
C ARG A 63 0.29 2.11 15.19
N ARG A 64 -0.79 2.90 15.27
CA ARG A 64 -2.17 2.44 15.26
C ARG A 64 -2.82 2.85 13.94
N ILE A 65 -3.43 1.91 13.25
CA ILE A 65 -4.03 2.10 11.94
C ILE A 65 -5.47 1.59 12.02
N LYS A 66 -6.45 2.44 11.71
CA LYS A 66 -7.83 1.98 11.59
C LYS A 66 -7.95 1.09 10.36
N ILE A 67 -8.44 -0.12 10.55
CA ILE A 67 -8.64 -1.07 9.45
C ILE A 67 -9.82 -0.58 8.61
N ASN A 68 -9.56 -0.33 7.33
CA ASN A 68 -10.60 0.05 6.40
C ASN A 68 -11.59 -1.11 6.20
N PRO A 69 -12.93 -0.87 6.18
CA PRO A 69 -13.92 -1.93 6.01
C PRO A 69 -13.74 -2.77 4.74
N ASP A 70 -13.36 -2.15 3.62
CA ASP A 70 -13.11 -2.88 2.37
C ASP A 70 -11.90 -3.80 2.51
N LEU A 71 -10.83 -3.34 3.19
CA LEU A 71 -9.67 -4.19 3.47
C LEU A 71 -10.06 -5.38 4.35
N LYS A 72 -10.85 -5.14 5.41
CA LYS A 72 -11.35 -6.22 6.28
C LYS A 72 -12.12 -7.26 5.48
N THR A 73 -13.03 -6.81 4.63
CA THR A 73 -13.81 -7.68 3.73
C THR A 73 -12.92 -8.51 2.79
N ILE A 74 -11.87 -7.90 2.21
CA ILE A 74 -10.90 -8.61 1.35
C ILE A 74 -10.16 -9.68 2.15
N ILE A 75 -9.67 -9.33 3.35
CA ILE A 75 -8.93 -10.27 4.22
C ILE A 75 -9.82 -11.46 4.59
N ASP A 76 -11.05 -11.21 5.04
CA ASP A 76 -11.98 -12.25 5.47
C ASP A 76 -12.34 -13.21 4.32
N ARG A 77 -12.63 -12.66 3.13
CA ARG A 77 -12.92 -13.48 1.94
C ARG A 77 -11.74 -14.37 1.54
N ILE A 78 -10.52 -13.80 1.53
CA ILE A 78 -9.33 -14.54 1.12
C ILE A 78 -8.92 -15.53 2.21
N LYS A 79 -9.02 -15.19 3.49
CA LYS A 79 -8.77 -16.11 4.60
C LYS A 79 -9.63 -17.38 4.49
N GLY A 80 -10.87 -17.25 4.05
CA GLY A 80 -11.76 -18.39 3.79
C GLY A 80 -11.37 -19.26 2.58
N ARG A 81 -10.45 -18.80 1.73
CA ARG A 81 -10.01 -19.49 0.50
C ARG A 81 -8.58 -20.03 0.57
N VAL A 82 -7.81 -19.63 1.57
CA VAL A 82 -6.44 -20.12 1.80
C VAL A 82 -6.37 -20.94 3.06
N VAL A 83 -5.49 -21.95 3.07
CA VAL A 83 -5.29 -22.76 4.27
C VAL A 83 -4.52 -21.93 5.30
N VAL A 84 -5.22 -21.49 6.34
CA VAL A 84 -4.64 -20.82 7.50
C VAL A 84 -4.64 -21.82 8.65
N THR A 85 -3.53 -22.48 8.88
CA THR A 85 -3.39 -23.50 9.94
C THR A 85 -3.24 -22.89 11.34
N ASN A 86 -2.71 -21.66 11.39
CA ASN A 86 -2.52 -20.89 12.62
C ASN A 86 -2.64 -19.40 12.29
N THR A 87 -3.54 -18.68 12.94
CA THR A 87 -3.73 -17.24 12.70
C THR A 87 -2.54 -16.39 13.16
N ASP A 88 -1.66 -16.92 14.00
CA ASP A 88 -0.40 -16.26 14.40
C ASP A 88 0.72 -16.41 13.35
N GLN A 89 0.46 -17.11 12.24
CA GLN A 89 1.39 -17.13 11.12
C GLN A 89 1.38 -15.81 10.35
N TYR A 90 2.51 -15.53 9.69
CA TYR A 90 2.62 -14.38 8.79
C TYR A 90 1.68 -14.52 7.58
N ILE A 91 1.05 -13.42 7.15
CA ILE A 91 0.21 -13.40 5.95
C ILE A 91 1.06 -13.67 4.69
N PHE A 92 2.27 -13.10 4.66
CA PHE A 92 3.16 -13.13 3.50
C PHE A 92 4.36 -14.04 3.74
N ILE A 93 4.09 -15.34 3.83
CA ILE A 93 5.13 -16.36 4.05
C ILE A 93 5.80 -16.79 2.75
N ASN A 94 7.06 -17.21 2.85
CA ASN A 94 7.82 -17.82 1.76
C ASN A 94 7.22 -19.18 1.36
N ARG A 95 7.70 -19.75 0.25
CA ARG A 95 7.23 -21.05 -0.24
C ARG A 95 7.45 -22.23 0.74
N TYR A 96 8.33 -22.05 1.70
CA TYR A 96 8.64 -23.07 2.73
C TYR A 96 7.78 -22.94 3.99
N GLY A 97 6.95 -21.89 4.11
CA GLY A 97 6.11 -21.64 5.28
C GLY A 97 6.85 -21.24 6.55
N THR A 98 8.13 -20.86 6.45
CA THR A 98 9.01 -20.70 7.62
C THR A 98 9.24 -19.26 8.07
N LYS A 99 9.17 -18.32 7.12
CA LYS A 99 9.46 -16.89 7.38
C LYS A 99 8.76 -16.00 6.36
N PRO A 100 8.65 -14.68 6.63
CA PRO A 100 8.15 -13.73 5.64
C PRO A 100 8.93 -13.79 4.33
N ILE A 101 8.26 -13.45 3.22
CA ILE A 101 8.91 -13.29 1.92
C ILE A 101 9.90 -12.13 1.94
N ASP A 102 10.93 -12.21 1.10
CA ASP A 102 11.92 -11.14 0.98
C ASP A 102 11.37 -9.94 0.18
N LYS A 103 11.73 -8.73 0.62
CA LYS A 103 11.27 -7.48 -0.02
C LYS A 103 11.78 -7.32 -1.46
N SER A 104 12.96 -7.81 -1.78
CA SER A 104 13.52 -7.75 -3.13
C SER A 104 12.74 -8.66 -4.07
N TRP A 105 12.40 -9.86 -3.59
CA TRP A 105 11.52 -10.77 -4.33
C TRP A 105 10.15 -10.15 -4.61
N VAL A 106 9.55 -9.45 -3.61
CA VAL A 106 8.27 -8.73 -3.80
C VAL A 106 8.35 -7.75 -4.97
N ASN A 107 9.43 -6.97 -5.07
CA ASN A 107 9.56 -5.99 -6.15
C ASN A 107 9.69 -6.65 -7.54
N VAL A 108 10.29 -7.84 -7.62
CA VAL A 108 10.35 -8.63 -8.87
C VAL A 108 8.94 -9.11 -9.25
N GLU A 109 8.23 -9.70 -8.30
CA GLU A 109 6.88 -10.21 -8.52
C GLU A 109 5.88 -9.11 -8.89
N LEU A 110 5.96 -7.94 -8.24
CA LEU A 110 5.10 -6.81 -8.58
C LEU A 110 5.28 -6.39 -10.05
N LYS A 111 6.50 -6.40 -10.59
CA LYS A 111 6.74 -6.12 -12.01
C LYS A 111 6.05 -7.14 -12.92
N GLN A 112 6.11 -8.43 -12.56
CA GLN A 112 5.46 -9.49 -13.34
C GLN A 112 3.93 -9.37 -13.27
N ILE A 113 3.38 -9.12 -12.08
CA ILE A 113 1.94 -8.90 -11.87
C ILE A 113 1.46 -7.70 -12.70
N PHE A 114 2.15 -6.57 -12.63
CA PHE A 114 1.75 -5.38 -13.38
C PHE A 114 1.79 -5.62 -14.88
N LYS A 115 2.82 -6.31 -15.38
CA LYS A 115 2.91 -6.71 -16.79
C LYS A 115 1.76 -7.66 -17.16
N LYS A 116 1.47 -8.68 -16.34
CA LYS A 116 0.39 -9.66 -16.56
C LYS A 116 -0.98 -8.99 -16.70
N TYR A 117 -1.24 -7.94 -15.88
CA TYR A 117 -2.55 -7.26 -15.85
C TYR A 117 -2.59 -5.97 -16.69
N GLY A 118 -1.56 -5.69 -17.47
CA GLY A 118 -1.51 -4.53 -18.38
C GLY A 118 -1.54 -3.20 -17.64
N ILE A 119 -0.91 -3.11 -16.46
CA ILE A 119 -0.85 -1.87 -15.69
C ILE A 119 0.49 -1.19 -15.93
N GLU A 120 0.43 -0.10 -16.65
CA GLU A 120 1.58 0.77 -16.87
C GLU A 120 1.64 1.85 -15.77
N LEU A 121 2.83 2.08 -15.25
CA LEU A 121 3.09 3.11 -14.26
C LEU A 121 4.19 4.04 -14.77
N GLU A 122 4.02 5.31 -14.50
CA GLU A 122 5.13 6.26 -14.62
C GLU A 122 6.20 5.90 -13.58
N GLY A 123 7.38 5.50 -14.04
CA GLY A 123 8.53 5.15 -13.23
C GLY A 123 8.59 3.67 -12.79
N ASN A 124 9.44 3.40 -11.80
CA ASN A 124 9.74 2.03 -11.37
C ASN A 124 8.61 1.39 -10.55
N VAL A 125 8.18 0.20 -10.97
CA VAL A 125 7.29 -0.66 -10.20
C VAL A 125 8.04 -1.18 -8.96
N SER A 126 7.56 -0.79 -7.79
CA SER A 126 8.09 -1.24 -6.50
C SER A 126 7.02 -1.11 -5.41
N SER A 127 7.26 -1.70 -4.24
CA SER A 127 6.36 -1.60 -3.09
C SER A 127 6.08 -0.16 -2.60
N HIS A 128 6.91 0.81 -2.98
CA HIS A 128 6.64 2.24 -2.71
C HIS A 128 5.35 2.75 -3.37
N MET A 129 4.92 2.10 -4.45
CA MET A 129 3.67 2.46 -5.12
C MET A 129 2.44 2.32 -4.22
N PHE A 130 2.43 1.39 -3.24
CA PHE A 130 1.32 1.24 -2.31
C PHE A 130 1.07 2.55 -1.56
N ARG A 131 2.12 3.10 -0.98
CA ARG A 131 2.08 4.37 -0.25
C ARG A 131 1.77 5.56 -1.16
N LYS A 132 2.29 5.56 -2.38
CA LYS A 132 1.97 6.61 -3.38
C LYS A 132 0.49 6.54 -3.80
N THR A 133 -0.07 5.35 -4.00
CA THR A 133 -1.49 5.17 -4.33
C THR A 133 -2.38 5.69 -3.20
N LEU A 134 -2.09 5.33 -1.93
CA LEU A 134 -2.80 5.88 -0.77
C LEU A 134 -2.68 7.40 -0.72
N GLY A 135 -1.46 7.94 -0.81
CA GLY A 135 -1.22 9.38 -0.72
C GLY A 135 -1.95 10.17 -1.79
N ASN A 136 -1.89 9.73 -3.04
CA ASN A 136 -2.60 10.36 -4.15
C ASN A 136 -4.12 10.29 -3.97
N ARG A 137 -4.64 9.18 -3.40
CA ARG A 137 -6.08 9.06 -3.09
C ARG A 137 -6.50 10.05 -2.01
N VAL A 138 -5.73 10.15 -0.92
CA VAL A 138 -6.00 11.11 0.18
C VAL A 138 -5.96 12.55 -0.34
N LEU A 139 -4.96 12.91 -1.13
CA LEU A 139 -4.86 14.24 -1.74
C LEU A 139 -6.07 14.57 -2.62
N LYS A 140 -6.44 13.64 -3.50
CA LYS A 140 -7.59 13.83 -4.41
C LYS A 140 -8.91 14.00 -3.64
N LEU A 141 -9.11 13.23 -2.56
CA LEU A 141 -10.31 13.33 -1.72
C LEU A 141 -10.38 14.65 -0.93
N ASN A 142 -9.25 15.28 -0.65
CA ASN A 142 -9.13 16.53 0.10
C ASN A 142 -8.73 17.72 -0.79
N ASN A 143 -8.99 17.66 -2.08
CA ASN A 143 -8.73 18.73 -3.05
C ASN A 143 -7.29 19.28 -2.95
N TYR A 144 -6.30 18.40 -2.69
CA TYR A 144 -4.88 18.75 -2.54
C TYR A 144 -4.59 19.80 -1.46
N SER A 145 -5.39 19.86 -0.42
CA SER A 145 -5.23 20.83 0.67
C SER A 145 -3.89 20.67 1.40
N ASN A 146 -3.38 21.76 1.96
CA ASN A 146 -2.13 21.72 2.75
C ASN A 146 -2.26 20.81 3.98
N GLU A 147 -3.43 20.79 4.61
CA GLU A 147 -3.75 19.94 5.75
C GLU A 147 -3.59 18.45 5.37
N SER A 148 -4.04 18.05 4.18
CA SER A 148 -3.89 16.68 3.70
C SER A 148 -2.41 16.31 3.50
N ILE A 149 -1.57 17.24 3.09
CA ILE A 149 -0.12 17.02 2.94
C ILE A 149 0.56 16.84 4.30
N VAL A 150 0.15 17.63 5.30
CA VAL A 150 0.64 17.50 6.68
C VAL A 150 0.24 16.14 7.27
N LEU A 151 -1.02 15.75 7.13
CA LEU A 151 -1.50 14.42 7.55
C LEU A 151 -0.72 13.29 6.87
N LEU A 152 -0.44 13.40 5.58
CA LEU A 152 0.36 12.42 4.85
C LEU A 152 1.83 12.41 5.28
N MET A 153 2.39 13.56 5.65
CA MET A 153 3.73 13.65 6.23
C MET A 153 3.81 12.83 7.52
N GLU A 154 2.86 12.99 8.42
CA GLU A 154 2.77 12.24 9.67
C GLU A 154 2.53 10.76 9.40
N LEU A 155 1.55 10.44 8.55
CA LEU A 155 1.20 9.07 8.16
C LEU A 155 2.40 8.33 7.56
N PHE A 156 3.22 8.98 6.76
CA PHE A 156 4.41 8.37 6.18
C PHE A 156 5.65 8.43 7.08
N GLY A 157 5.59 9.19 8.17
CA GLY A 157 6.74 9.44 9.03
C GLY A 157 7.88 10.14 8.28
N HIS A 158 7.53 11.14 7.47
CA HIS A 158 8.48 11.99 6.78
C HIS A 158 8.89 13.16 7.68
N SER A 159 10.14 13.60 7.55
CA SER A 159 10.69 14.68 8.38
C SER A 159 10.25 16.08 7.95
N SER A 160 9.63 16.23 6.78
CA SER A 160 9.15 17.53 6.29
C SER A 160 8.05 17.39 5.23
N VAL A 161 7.24 18.46 5.12
CA VAL A 161 6.25 18.62 4.04
C VAL A 161 6.92 18.59 2.67
N ALA A 162 8.10 19.22 2.53
CA ALA A 162 8.85 19.22 1.27
C ALA A 162 9.22 17.81 0.82
N LEU A 163 9.62 16.94 1.74
CA LEU A 163 9.89 15.53 1.44
C LEU A 163 8.63 14.79 0.99
N THR A 164 7.48 15.07 1.63
CA THR A 164 6.20 14.47 1.26
C THR A 164 5.75 14.92 -0.13
N LYS A 165 5.84 16.22 -0.44
CA LYS A 165 5.54 16.77 -1.76
C LYS A 165 6.42 16.12 -2.85
N LYS A 166 7.73 16.03 -2.61
CA LYS A 166 8.68 15.36 -3.52
C LYS A 166 8.32 13.88 -3.71
N TYR A 167 8.04 13.16 -2.62
CA TYR A 167 7.71 11.73 -2.63
C TYR A 167 6.45 11.43 -3.46
N LEU A 168 5.43 12.30 -3.38
CA LEU A 168 4.16 12.17 -4.09
C LEU A 168 4.16 12.80 -5.49
N GLY A 169 5.26 13.42 -5.91
CA GLY A 169 5.37 14.11 -7.21
C GLY A 169 4.55 15.39 -7.31
N ILE A 170 4.12 15.97 -6.18
CA ILE A 170 3.32 17.20 -6.17
C ILE A 170 4.14 18.37 -6.67
N ARG A 171 5.39 18.49 -6.20
CA ARG A 171 6.26 19.61 -6.57
C ARG A 171 6.58 19.66 -8.06
N GLU A 172 6.72 18.52 -8.70
CA GLU A 172 6.94 18.44 -10.14
C GLU A 172 5.71 18.95 -10.92
N ARG A 173 4.52 18.52 -10.49
CA ARG A 173 3.24 19.01 -11.06
C ARG A 173 3.07 20.50 -10.84
N GLU A 174 3.29 21.03 -9.62
CA GLU A 174 3.24 22.47 -9.33
C GLU A 174 4.15 23.27 -10.27
N ILE A 175 5.34 22.76 -10.58
CA ILE A 175 6.29 23.41 -11.51
C ILE A 175 5.76 23.38 -12.95
N LEU A 176 5.24 22.24 -13.41
CA LEU A 176 4.67 22.12 -14.75
C LEU A 176 3.45 23.03 -14.91
N ASP A 177 2.57 23.10 -13.93
CA ASP A 177 1.40 24.00 -13.93
C ASP A 177 1.80 25.48 -14.06
N VAL A 178 2.95 25.87 -13.51
CA VAL A 178 3.47 27.24 -13.70
C VAL A 178 3.77 27.49 -15.19
N TYR A 179 4.43 26.55 -15.88
CA TYR A 179 4.71 26.71 -17.32
C TYR A 179 3.42 26.75 -18.12
N ASP A 180 2.43 25.92 -17.81
CA ASP A 180 1.14 25.88 -18.49
C ASP A 180 0.31 27.15 -18.24
N SER A 181 0.55 27.87 -17.15
CA SER A 181 -0.13 29.13 -16.81
C SER A 181 0.40 30.34 -17.62
N LEU A 182 1.60 30.24 -18.20
CA LEU A 182 2.20 31.30 -19.01
C LEU A 182 1.51 31.35 -20.36
N ARG A 183 0.62 32.32 -20.53
CA ARG A 183 -0.09 32.60 -21.79
C ARG A 183 0.31 33.97 -22.32
N LEU A 184 0.43 34.10 -23.69
CA LEU A 184 0.60 35.36 -24.37
C LEU A 184 -0.75 36.11 -24.47
#